data_ea063f23997fd3cbf48bdaa616aa5e6d
#
_entry.id   ea063f23997fd3cbf48bdaa616aa5e6d
#
_cell.length_a   1.000
_cell.length_b   1.000
_cell.length_c   1.000
_cell.angle_alpha   90.00
_cell.angle_beta   90.00
_cell.angle_gamma   90.00
#
_symmetry.space_group_name_H-M   'P 1'
#
loop_
_entity.id
_entity.type
_entity.pdbx_description
1 polymer ?
#
loop_
_entity_poly.entity_id
_entity_poly.type
_entity_poly.pdbx_seq_one_letter_code
_entity_poly.pdbx_strand_id
1 'polypeptide(L)'
;YGFDPEKLWVTTYTDDEEARSIWKNEGFDPEHMQIFGMEDNFWTTGGPGPGGPCSEIYVDRGPEYGKDGGPAADETRFIEIWDLVFENYEVDNVKSKTDLHIVGELNQKNIDTGAGLERLAYLMQGKQNIYETDEVYPVIEAAEQLSGRKYGEDAAADVKFRIVADHVRSALMIMSDG
;
A
#
# COMPACT_ATOMS: atom_id res chain seq x y z
N TYR A 1 1.64 15.52 -6.28
CA TYR A 1 1.64 14.52 -7.36
C TYR A 1 0.57 14.79 -8.43
N GLY A 2 -0.41 15.66 -8.13
CA GLY A 2 -1.45 16.04 -9.09
C GLY A 2 -2.60 15.05 -9.21
N PHE A 3 -2.79 14.17 -8.24
CA PHE A 3 -3.99 13.34 -8.17
C PHE A 3 -5.23 14.21 -7.95
N ASP A 4 -6.34 13.77 -8.53
CA ASP A 4 -7.65 14.40 -8.35
C ASP A 4 -8.11 14.14 -6.89
N PRO A 5 -8.38 15.20 -6.10
CA PRO A 5 -8.84 15.05 -4.72
C PRO A 5 -10.12 14.22 -4.58
N GLU A 6 -11.02 14.26 -5.60
CA GLU A 6 -12.26 13.47 -5.59
C GLU A 6 -12.03 11.96 -5.75
N LYS A 7 -10.82 11.56 -6.18
CA LYS A 7 -10.41 10.17 -6.31
C LYS A 7 -9.62 9.65 -5.11
N LEU A 8 -9.36 10.50 -4.14
CA LEU A 8 -8.64 10.08 -2.94
C LEU A 8 -9.59 9.51 -1.91
N TRP A 9 -9.16 8.43 -1.28
CA TRP A 9 -9.81 7.80 -0.14
C TRP A 9 -8.82 7.68 1.00
N VAL A 10 -9.34 7.67 2.23
CA VAL A 10 -8.51 7.40 3.41
C VAL A 10 -9.14 6.30 4.25
N THR A 11 -8.26 5.56 4.92
CA THR A 11 -8.68 4.62 5.96
C THR A 11 -8.14 5.08 7.31
N THR A 12 -8.84 4.73 8.38
CA THR A 12 -8.42 5.02 9.76
C THR A 12 -8.72 3.84 10.66
N TYR A 13 -7.93 3.67 11.70
CA TYR A 13 -8.18 2.65 12.71
C TYR A 13 -9.49 2.90 13.48
N THR A 14 -10.18 1.82 13.86
CA THR A 14 -11.49 1.86 14.54
C THR A 14 -11.51 2.77 15.77
N ASP A 15 -10.47 2.72 16.59
CA ASP A 15 -10.42 3.49 17.85
C ASP A 15 -9.70 4.84 17.70
N ASP A 16 -9.30 5.23 16.48
CA ASP A 16 -8.59 6.48 16.22
C ASP A 16 -9.55 7.61 15.78
N GLU A 17 -10.27 8.16 16.75
CA GLU A 17 -11.16 9.31 16.54
C GLU A 17 -10.36 10.60 16.26
N GLU A 18 -9.14 10.69 16.79
CA GLU A 18 -8.24 11.82 16.57
C GLU A 18 -7.88 11.96 15.09
N ALA A 19 -7.41 10.90 14.45
CA ALA A 19 -7.10 10.89 13.02
C ALA A 19 -8.33 11.24 12.16
N ARG A 20 -9.50 10.67 12.46
CA ARG A 20 -10.75 11.02 11.75
C ARG A 20 -11.11 12.48 11.84
N SER A 21 -10.93 13.06 13.03
CA SER A 21 -11.21 14.48 13.25
C SER A 21 -10.23 15.37 12.49
N ILE A 22 -8.96 14.99 12.43
CA ILE A 22 -7.94 15.71 11.69
C ILE A 22 -8.26 15.69 10.19
N TRP A 23 -8.56 14.52 9.60
CA TRP A 23 -8.91 14.41 8.19
C TRP A 23 -10.11 15.30 7.82
N LYS A 24 -11.16 15.32 8.66
CA LYS A 24 -12.31 16.21 8.45
C LYS A 24 -11.93 17.68 8.52
N ASN A 25 -11.06 18.07 9.45
CA ASN A 25 -10.61 19.45 9.60
C ASN A 25 -9.73 19.90 8.44
N GLU A 26 -8.96 18.98 7.84
CA GLU A 26 -8.20 19.21 6.61
C GLU A 26 -9.10 19.28 5.35
N GLY A 27 -10.40 19.06 5.51
CA GLY A 27 -11.39 19.19 4.43
C GLY A 27 -11.62 17.90 3.63
N PHE A 28 -11.18 16.76 4.16
CA PHE A 28 -11.41 15.47 3.50
C PHE A 28 -12.89 15.07 3.58
N ASP A 29 -13.44 14.58 2.46
CA ASP A 29 -14.84 14.16 2.41
C ASP A 29 -15.07 12.92 3.30
N PRO A 30 -15.98 12.99 4.29
CA PRO A 30 -16.31 11.85 5.13
C PRO A 30 -16.86 10.63 4.38
N GLU A 31 -17.43 10.81 3.18
CA GLU A 31 -17.92 9.71 2.34
C GLU A 31 -16.77 8.91 1.72
N HIS A 32 -15.59 9.51 1.60
CA HIS A 32 -14.36 8.88 1.13
C HIS A 32 -13.46 8.39 2.28
N MET A 33 -13.99 8.30 3.49
CA MET A 33 -13.28 7.81 4.67
C MET A 33 -13.86 6.48 5.14
N GLN A 34 -13.03 5.46 5.25
CA GLN A 34 -13.42 4.14 5.77
C GLN A 34 -12.70 3.82 7.08
N ILE A 35 -13.34 3.00 7.90
CA ILE A 35 -12.83 2.61 9.22
C ILE A 35 -12.50 1.13 9.18
N PHE A 36 -11.25 0.80 9.47
CA PHE A 36 -10.75 -0.56 9.47
C PHE A 36 -10.28 -0.99 10.85
N GLY A 37 -10.15 -2.29 11.01
CA GLY A 37 -9.70 -2.91 12.25
C GLY A 37 -8.18 -3.00 12.36
N MET A 38 -7.75 -3.79 13.34
CA MET A 38 -6.32 -4.03 13.61
C MET A 38 -5.62 -4.78 12.47
N GLU A 39 -6.35 -5.55 11.67
CA GLU A 39 -5.78 -6.26 10.51
C GLU A 39 -5.16 -5.30 9.49
N ASP A 40 -5.81 -4.17 9.25
CA ASP A 40 -5.46 -3.23 8.20
C ASP A 40 -4.76 -1.98 8.77
N ASN A 41 -5.42 -1.28 9.68
CA ASN A 41 -4.97 0.03 10.19
C ASN A 41 -4.29 0.00 11.57
N PHE A 42 -3.54 -1.07 11.86
CA PHE A 42 -2.64 -1.12 13.02
C PHE A 42 -1.31 -1.78 12.61
N TRP A 43 -0.20 -1.24 13.06
CA TRP A 43 1.12 -1.71 12.73
C TRP A 43 1.96 -2.05 13.96
N THR A 44 2.88 -2.96 13.78
CA THR A 44 3.96 -3.30 14.72
C THR A 44 5.20 -3.71 13.93
N THR A 45 6.34 -3.74 14.60
CA THR A 45 7.59 -4.26 14.01
C THR A 45 7.64 -5.79 13.89
N GLY A 46 6.56 -6.47 14.29
CA GLY A 46 6.51 -7.94 14.32
C GLY A 46 7.13 -8.56 15.55
N GLY A 47 7.58 -7.75 16.51
CA GLY A 47 8.14 -8.13 17.80
C GLY A 47 7.86 -7.08 18.86
N PRO A 48 8.43 -7.22 20.08
CA PRO A 48 8.34 -6.18 21.10
C PRO A 48 8.94 -4.86 20.63
N GLY A 49 8.25 -3.77 20.90
CA GLY A 49 8.69 -2.42 20.52
C GLY A 49 7.52 -1.46 20.24
N PRO A 50 7.76 -0.41 19.49
CA PRO A 50 6.71 0.56 19.15
C PRO A 50 5.67 -0.05 18.23
N GLY A 51 4.44 0.45 18.35
CA GLY A 51 3.32 0.13 17.50
C GLY A 51 2.22 1.17 17.65
N GLY A 52 1.19 1.06 16.84
CA GLY A 52 0.06 1.96 16.91
C GLY A 52 -0.87 1.90 15.71
N PRO A 53 -1.88 2.75 15.69
CA PRO A 53 -2.76 2.87 14.53
C PRO A 53 -2.01 3.44 13.33
N CYS A 54 -2.61 3.26 12.15
CA CYS A 54 -2.18 3.96 10.95
C CYS A 54 -3.38 4.50 10.18
N SER A 55 -3.09 5.40 9.26
CA SER A 55 -4.05 5.97 8.33
C SER A 55 -3.46 5.92 6.94
N GLU A 56 -4.16 5.30 6.02
CA GLU A 56 -3.66 5.05 4.67
C GLU A 56 -4.41 5.91 3.66
N ILE A 57 -3.71 6.30 2.61
CA ILE A 57 -4.26 7.08 1.49
C ILE A 57 -4.33 6.18 0.26
N TYR A 58 -5.50 6.14 -0.36
CA TYR A 58 -5.79 5.37 -1.56
C TYR A 58 -6.16 6.27 -2.74
N VAL A 59 -5.91 5.77 -3.94
CA VAL A 59 -6.38 6.38 -5.18
C VAL A 59 -7.41 5.46 -5.83
N ASP A 60 -8.60 5.99 -6.13
CA ASP A 60 -9.58 5.34 -7.00
C ASP A 60 -9.11 5.43 -8.46
N ARG A 61 -8.81 4.29 -9.05
CA ARG A 61 -8.38 4.18 -10.45
C ARG A 61 -9.51 4.35 -11.46
N GLY A 62 -10.75 4.17 -11.00
CA GLY A 62 -11.94 4.26 -11.83
C GLY A 62 -12.70 2.94 -11.99
N PRO A 63 -13.93 3.02 -12.50
CA PRO A 63 -14.85 1.87 -12.56
C PRO A 63 -14.39 0.73 -13.47
N GLU A 64 -13.48 0.98 -14.39
CA GLU A 64 -12.89 -0.03 -15.27
C GLU A 64 -11.95 -1.00 -14.52
N TYR A 65 -11.53 -0.66 -13.31
CA TYR A 65 -10.59 -1.45 -12.52
C TYR A 65 -11.25 -2.32 -11.45
N GLY A 66 -12.53 -2.08 -11.15
CA GLY A 66 -13.18 -2.88 -10.13
C GLY A 66 -14.49 -2.31 -9.61
N LYS A 67 -14.97 -2.88 -8.50
CA LYS A 67 -16.24 -2.51 -7.88
C LYS A 67 -16.15 -1.16 -7.20
N ASP A 68 -17.27 -0.45 -7.17
CA ASP A 68 -17.43 0.74 -6.35
C ASP A 68 -17.59 0.39 -4.86
N GLY A 69 -17.31 1.36 -3.98
CA GLY A 69 -17.49 1.22 -2.54
C GLY A 69 -16.23 1.43 -1.69
N GLY A 70 -15.17 2.01 -2.26
CA GLY A 70 -13.93 2.35 -1.56
C GLY A 70 -12.99 1.16 -1.34
N PRO A 71 -11.89 1.36 -0.58
CA PRO A 71 -10.85 0.36 -0.32
C PRO A 71 -11.38 -0.99 0.17
N ALA A 72 -12.39 -1.01 1.02
CA ALA A 72 -13.00 -2.23 1.52
C ALA A 72 -13.69 -3.09 0.44
N ALA A 73 -14.05 -2.50 -0.70
CA ALA A 73 -14.80 -3.19 -1.74
C ALA A 73 -13.91 -3.87 -2.78
N ASP A 74 -12.81 -3.24 -3.16
CA ASP A 74 -11.93 -3.75 -4.22
C ASP A 74 -10.53 -3.12 -4.21
N GLU A 75 -9.55 -3.87 -3.78
CA GLU A 75 -8.14 -3.46 -3.74
C GLU A 75 -7.50 -3.32 -5.14
N THR A 76 -8.14 -3.83 -6.19
CA THR A 76 -7.66 -3.65 -7.57
C THR A 76 -8.00 -2.25 -8.10
N ARG A 77 -9.14 -1.73 -7.68
CA ARG A 77 -9.57 -0.37 -8.04
C ARG A 77 -8.99 0.68 -7.12
N PHE A 78 -9.03 0.44 -5.81
CA PHE A 78 -8.55 1.38 -4.80
C PHE A 78 -7.14 0.98 -4.36
N ILE A 79 -6.14 1.73 -4.82
CA ILE A 79 -4.74 1.42 -4.57
C ILE A 79 -4.20 2.29 -3.45
N GLU A 80 -3.75 1.66 -2.38
CA GLU A 80 -2.98 2.32 -1.32
C GLU A 80 -1.67 2.87 -1.90
N ILE A 81 -1.44 4.16 -1.68
CA ILE A 81 -0.23 4.85 -2.15
C ILE A 81 0.63 5.38 -1.02
N TRP A 82 0.05 5.59 0.15
CA TRP A 82 0.74 6.22 1.28
C TRP A 82 0.18 5.73 2.60
N ASP A 83 1.04 5.49 3.57
CA ASP A 83 0.70 5.11 4.93
C ASP A 83 1.28 6.12 5.92
N LEU A 84 0.44 6.63 6.83
CA LEU A 84 0.77 7.47 7.95
C LEU A 84 0.76 6.60 9.20
N VAL A 85 1.91 6.27 9.74
CA VAL A 85 2.05 5.37 10.89
C VAL A 85 2.24 6.16 12.17
N PHE A 86 1.44 5.86 13.18
CA PHE A 86 1.47 6.53 14.48
C PHE A 86 2.15 5.62 15.51
N GLU A 87 3.24 6.09 16.12
CA GLU A 87 3.95 5.39 17.18
C GLU A 87 3.36 5.84 18.52
N ASN A 88 2.25 5.21 18.92
CA ASN A 88 1.51 5.60 20.12
C ASN A 88 1.75 4.68 21.30
N TYR A 89 2.07 3.41 21.05
CA TYR A 89 2.07 2.38 22.06
C TYR A 89 3.40 1.62 22.10
N GLU A 90 3.73 1.11 23.29
CA GLU A 90 4.67 0.01 23.46
C GLU A 90 3.89 -1.29 23.40
N VAL A 91 4.34 -2.22 22.57
CA VAL A 91 3.70 -3.54 22.41
C VAL A 91 4.69 -4.67 22.72
N ASP A 92 4.16 -5.77 23.24
CA ASP A 92 4.89 -7.02 23.44
C ASP A 92 4.02 -8.24 23.10
N ASN A 93 4.58 -9.46 23.29
CA ASN A 93 3.88 -10.71 23.02
C ASN A 93 3.21 -10.77 21.63
N VAL A 94 3.86 -10.20 20.62
CA VAL A 94 3.33 -10.16 19.24
C VAL A 94 3.38 -11.57 18.65
N LYS A 95 2.21 -12.19 18.47
CA LYS A 95 2.05 -13.50 17.83
C LYS A 95 1.51 -13.38 16.42
N SER A 96 0.67 -12.37 16.17
CA SER A 96 0.13 -12.00 14.87
C SER A 96 -0.23 -10.52 14.85
N LYS A 97 -0.67 -10.02 13.70
CA LYS A 97 -1.11 -8.63 13.54
C LYS A 97 -2.23 -8.23 14.51
N THR A 98 -3.07 -9.20 14.92
CA THR A 98 -4.22 -8.99 15.81
C THR A 98 -4.08 -9.68 17.19
N ASP A 99 -3.05 -10.50 17.41
CA ASP A 99 -2.77 -11.14 18.70
C ASP A 99 -1.46 -10.59 19.26
N LEU A 100 -1.57 -9.49 19.94
CA LEU A 100 -0.49 -8.77 20.59
C LEU A 100 -0.98 -8.17 21.92
N HIS A 101 -0.05 -7.78 22.79
CA HIS A 101 -0.37 -7.10 24.03
C HIS A 101 0.16 -5.65 23.98
N ILE A 102 -0.73 -4.70 24.22
CA ILE A 102 -0.38 -3.28 24.38
C ILE A 102 0.04 -3.08 25.84
N VAL A 103 1.32 -2.80 26.06
CA VAL A 103 1.90 -2.56 27.39
C VAL A 103 1.43 -1.24 27.95
N GLY A 104 1.37 -0.19 27.10
CA GLY A 104 0.93 1.14 27.49
C GLY A 104 1.23 2.17 26.38
N GLU A 105 0.89 3.42 26.66
CA GLU A 105 1.22 4.53 25.76
C GLU A 105 2.70 4.89 25.88
N LEU A 106 3.29 5.27 24.75
CA LEU A 106 4.64 5.84 24.74
C LEU A 106 4.63 7.23 25.39
N ASN A 107 5.73 7.61 26.00
CA ASN A 107 5.88 8.93 26.64
C ASN A 107 5.76 10.08 25.63
N GLN A 108 6.01 9.81 24.37
CA GLN A 108 5.90 10.74 23.26
C GLN A 108 5.26 10.02 22.09
N LYS A 109 4.23 10.60 21.52
CA LYS A 109 3.65 10.16 20.25
C LYS A 109 4.53 10.63 19.11
N ASN A 110 4.84 9.75 18.19
CA ASN A 110 5.59 10.05 16.99
C ASN A 110 4.76 9.66 15.76
N ILE A 111 5.11 10.25 14.64
CA ILE A 111 4.49 9.96 13.34
C ILE A 111 5.64 9.68 12.36
N ASP A 112 5.53 8.59 11.66
CA ASP A 112 6.35 8.30 10.49
C ASP A 112 5.44 8.10 9.28
N THR A 113 6.02 8.01 8.09
CA THR A 113 5.23 7.86 6.88
C THR A 113 5.98 7.02 5.86
N GLY A 114 5.25 6.22 5.11
CA GLY A 114 5.76 5.41 4.01
C GLY A 114 4.92 5.55 2.76
N ALA A 115 5.55 5.46 1.60
CA ALA A 115 4.87 5.48 0.32
C ALA A 115 5.37 4.34 -0.57
N GLY A 116 4.44 3.73 -1.31
CA GLY A 116 4.79 2.74 -2.32
C GLY A 116 5.37 3.42 -3.55
N LEU A 117 6.72 3.50 -3.67
CA LEU A 117 7.36 4.17 -4.81
C LEU A 117 6.84 3.64 -6.14
N GLU A 118 6.77 2.34 -6.32
CA GLU A 118 6.31 1.71 -7.54
C GLU A 118 4.81 1.90 -7.77
N ARG A 119 4.01 1.96 -6.69
CA ARG A 119 2.58 2.26 -6.78
C ARG A 119 2.35 3.68 -7.27
N LEU A 120 3.05 4.66 -6.71
CA LEU A 120 3.04 6.04 -7.18
C LEU A 120 3.52 6.13 -8.63
N ALA A 121 4.64 5.48 -8.95
CA ALA A 121 5.25 5.54 -10.28
C ALA A 121 4.30 5.03 -11.36
N TYR A 122 3.68 3.85 -11.21
CA TYR A 122 2.82 3.34 -12.25
C TYR A 122 1.53 4.17 -12.43
N LEU A 123 0.97 4.69 -11.35
CA LEU A 123 -0.19 5.57 -11.41
C LEU A 123 0.15 6.87 -12.14
N MET A 124 1.27 7.51 -11.80
CA MET A 124 1.72 8.76 -12.43
C MET A 124 2.13 8.56 -13.89
N GLN A 125 2.66 7.39 -14.25
CA GLN A 125 3.00 7.03 -15.63
C GLN A 125 1.79 6.53 -16.45
N GLY A 126 0.60 6.43 -15.85
CA GLY A 126 -0.60 5.92 -16.50
C GLY A 126 -0.50 4.46 -16.91
N LYS A 127 0.25 3.66 -16.16
CA LYS A 127 0.44 2.23 -16.41
C LYS A 127 -0.61 1.38 -15.68
N GLN A 128 -0.73 0.11 -16.07
CA GLN A 128 -1.71 -0.79 -15.49
C GLN A 128 -1.23 -1.43 -14.19
N ASN A 129 0.08 -1.61 -14.04
CA ASN A 129 0.70 -2.23 -12.87
C ASN A 129 2.15 -1.81 -12.73
N ILE A 130 2.76 -2.15 -11.59
CA ILE A 130 4.13 -1.79 -11.23
C ILE A 130 5.19 -2.34 -12.21
N TYR A 131 4.92 -3.46 -12.88
CA TYR A 131 5.87 -4.10 -13.81
C TYR A 131 5.97 -3.37 -15.15
N GLU A 132 5.07 -2.45 -15.43
CA GLU A 132 5.07 -1.64 -16.65
C GLU A 132 5.75 -0.27 -16.47
N THR A 133 6.25 0.01 -15.27
CA THR A 133 7.02 1.23 -15.00
C THR A 133 8.36 1.20 -15.75
N ASP A 134 8.89 2.38 -16.02
CA ASP A 134 10.17 2.56 -16.70
C ASP A 134 11.35 1.83 -16.02
N GLU A 135 11.31 1.69 -14.69
CA GLU A 135 12.35 0.98 -13.91
C GLU A 135 12.22 -0.55 -13.99
N VAL A 136 11.03 -1.10 -14.09
CA VAL A 136 10.82 -2.56 -14.05
C VAL A 136 10.65 -3.17 -15.44
N TYR A 137 10.05 -2.44 -16.36
CA TYR A 137 9.75 -2.93 -17.71
C TYR A 137 10.97 -3.45 -18.50
N PRO A 138 12.21 -2.91 -18.34
CA PRO A 138 13.38 -3.48 -18.98
C PRO A 138 13.64 -4.96 -18.66
N VAL A 139 13.20 -5.46 -17.51
CA VAL A 139 13.27 -6.90 -17.17
C VAL A 139 12.25 -7.69 -18.00
N ILE A 140 11.07 -7.14 -18.22
CA ILE A 140 10.06 -7.71 -19.14
C ILE A 140 10.63 -7.78 -20.56
N GLU A 141 11.22 -6.69 -21.06
CA GLU A 141 11.83 -6.65 -22.40
C GLU A 141 12.94 -7.71 -22.57
N ALA A 142 13.80 -7.88 -21.57
CA ALA A 142 14.81 -8.91 -21.59
C ALA A 142 14.19 -10.33 -21.63
N ALA A 143 13.13 -10.56 -20.86
CA ALA A 143 12.40 -11.82 -20.86
C ALA A 143 11.68 -12.08 -22.20
N GLU A 144 11.15 -11.05 -22.86
CA GLU A 144 10.62 -11.14 -24.23
C GLU A 144 11.68 -11.62 -25.21
N GLN A 145 12.85 -10.99 -25.19
CA GLN A 145 13.95 -11.33 -26.09
C GLN A 145 14.42 -12.79 -25.91
N LEU A 146 14.52 -13.24 -24.67
CA LEU A 146 14.95 -14.59 -24.33
C LEU A 146 13.92 -15.67 -24.67
N SER A 147 12.63 -15.36 -24.48
CA SER A 147 11.54 -16.33 -24.70
C SER A 147 10.96 -16.34 -26.11
N GLY A 148 11.21 -15.29 -26.90
CA GLY A 148 10.59 -15.09 -28.21
C GLY A 148 9.09 -14.78 -28.15
N ARG A 149 8.54 -14.46 -26.97
CA ARG A 149 7.14 -14.09 -26.74
C ARG A 149 7.03 -12.60 -26.45
N LYS A 150 5.81 -12.05 -26.54
CA LYS A 150 5.54 -10.64 -26.25
C LYS A 150 4.60 -10.50 -25.07
N TYR A 151 4.89 -9.49 -24.24
CA TYR A 151 4.01 -9.03 -23.17
C TYR A 151 2.82 -8.25 -23.78
N GLY A 152 1.64 -8.45 -23.25
CA GLY A 152 0.42 -7.82 -23.73
C GLY A 152 -0.35 -8.59 -24.82
N GLU A 153 0.18 -9.72 -25.32
CA GLU A 153 -0.49 -10.53 -26.35
C GLU A 153 -1.30 -11.69 -25.77
N ASP A 154 -0.91 -12.20 -24.59
CA ASP A 154 -1.55 -13.33 -23.91
C ASP A 154 -1.52 -13.15 -22.41
N ALA A 155 -2.69 -12.99 -21.80
CA ALA A 155 -2.85 -12.77 -20.37
C ALA A 155 -2.16 -13.83 -19.48
N ALA A 156 -2.14 -15.10 -19.92
CA ALA A 156 -1.47 -16.17 -19.19
C ALA A 156 0.06 -16.10 -19.31
N ALA A 157 0.57 -15.61 -20.43
CA ALA A 157 2.00 -15.32 -20.61
C ALA A 157 2.40 -14.07 -19.82
N ASP A 158 1.56 -13.04 -19.78
CA ASP A 158 1.82 -11.80 -19.06
C ASP A 158 2.03 -12.03 -17.57
N VAL A 159 1.23 -12.93 -16.96
CA VAL A 159 1.47 -13.35 -15.56
C VAL A 159 2.87 -13.92 -15.38
N LYS A 160 3.35 -14.74 -16.32
CA LYS A 160 4.71 -15.33 -16.24
C LYS A 160 5.81 -14.27 -16.39
N PHE A 161 5.61 -13.30 -17.26
CA PHE A 161 6.54 -12.18 -17.40
C PHE A 161 6.63 -11.38 -16.09
N ARG A 162 5.48 -11.09 -15.46
CA ARG A 162 5.46 -10.38 -14.17
C ARG A 162 6.13 -11.18 -13.06
N ILE A 163 5.92 -12.51 -13.01
CA ILE A 163 6.62 -13.39 -12.06
C ILE A 163 8.13 -13.33 -12.27
N VAL A 164 8.61 -13.36 -13.51
CA VAL A 164 10.05 -13.24 -13.81
C VAL A 164 10.58 -11.89 -13.33
N ALA A 165 9.89 -10.79 -13.63
CA ALA A 165 10.30 -9.45 -13.22
C ALA A 165 10.36 -9.31 -11.69
N ASP A 166 9.34 -9.81 -11.00
CA ASP A 166 9.26 -9.83 -9.55
C ASP A 166 10.42 -10.59 -8.90
N HIS A 167 10.65 -11.81 -9.39
CA HIS A 167 11.68 -12.69 -8.82
C HIS A 167 13.10 -12.21 -9.12
N VAL A 168 13.37 -11.69 -10.31
CA VAL A 168 14.67 -11.11 -10.65
C VAL A 168 14.98 -9.90 -9.78
N ARG A 169 14.01 -8.99 -9.61
CA ARG A 169 14.15 -7.83 -8.72
C ARG A 169 14.38 -8.26 -7.28
N SER A 170 13.56 -9.16 -6.75
CA SER A 170 13.66 -9.64 -5.38
C SER A 170 15.00 -10.34 -5.12
N ALA A 171 15.45 -11.18 -6.06
CA ALA A 171 16.75 -11.84 -5.98
C ALA A 171 17.90 -10.83 -5.95
N LEU A 172 17.84 -9.78 -6.79
CA LEU A 172 18.86 -8.73 -6.81
C LEU A 172 18.95 -8.01 -5.49
N MET A 173 17.80 -7.65 -4.89
CA MET A 173 17.76 -6.97 -3.58
C MET A 173 18.34 -7.85 -2.46
N ILE A 174 17.95 -9.13 -2.40
CA ILE A 174 18.47 -10.08 -1.42
C ILE A 174 19.99 -10.27 -1.58
N MET A 175 20.47 -10.39 -2.81
CA MET A 175 21.91 -10.53 -3.08
C MET A 175 22.71 -9.26 -2.74
N SER A 176 22.07 -8.10 -2.80
CA SER A 176 22.72 -6.81 -2.46
C SER A 176 22.81 -6.59 -0.96
N ASP A 177 21.90 -7.15 -0.21
CA ASP A 177 21.89 -7.07 1.27
C ASP A 177 22.94 -8.01 1.94
N GLY A 178 23.45 -9.00 1.25
CA GLY A 178 24.51 -9.91 1.71
C GLY A 178 23.98 -11.28 2.16
#